data_f2debdd3fc0781971fb66016f3a0c29d
#
_entry.id   f2debdd3fc0781971fb66016f3a0c29d
#
_cell.length_a   1.000
_cell.length_b   1.000
_cell.length_c   1.000
_cell.angle_alpha   90.00
_cell.angle_beta   90.00
_cell.angle_gamma   90.00
#
_symmetry.space_group_name_H-M   'P 1'
#
loop_
_entity.id
_entity.type
_entity.pdbx_description
1 polymer ?
#
loop_
_entity_poly.entity_id
_entity_poly.type
_entity_poly.pdbx_seq_one_letter_code
_entity_poly.pdbx_strand_id
1 'polypeptide(L)'
;PERSLLEHLPNHAGRNNRGRITSRHRGGGNKQMYRKIDFKRIKDGVPGRVRSIEYDPNRTTRIALIFYVDGEKSYILAPIGLGVGDWIESGPQAEIHPGNCLPLRSIPTGTVVHNLELTPQRGGQLVRSAGSGAQVLSREGEYVLIRLPSGEMRRVLLACRATVGQLSNPDHKNESLGKAGASRHLGRRPHVRGVAMNPVDHPHGGGEGRSPIGMPGPKSPWGQPTLGHKTRRVHKASSKFIMRRGRRR
;
A
#
# COMPACT_ATOMS: atom_id res chain seq x y z
N PRO A 1 0.49 8.67 20.13
CA PRO A 1 -0.72 8.43 19.33
C PRO A 1 -1.99 8.74 20.11
N GLU A 2 -3.02 9.21 19.40
CA GLU A 2 -4.33 9.52 19.97
C GLU A 2 -5.08 8.22 20.33
N ARG A 3 -5.44 8.06 21.62
CA ARG A 3 -6.01 6.80 22.15
C ARG A 3 -7.37 6.44 21.52
N SER A 4 -8.22 7.42 21.26
CA SER A 4 -9.55 7.24 20.66
C SER A 4 -9.49 6.66 19.25
N LEU A 5 -8.36 6.82 18.55
CA LEU A 5 -8.12 6.34 17.19
C LEU A 5 -7.28 5.05 17.13
N LEU A 6 -7.08 4.39 18.29
CA LEU A 6 -6.36 3.12 18.36
C LEU A 6 -7.34 1.94 18.50
N GLU A 7 -7.03 0.87 17.77
CA GLU A 7 -7.72 -0.41 17.90
C GLU A 7 -6.73 -1.55 18.14
N HIS A 8 -7.20 -2.58 18.83
CA HIS A 8 -6.43 -3.81 18.98
C HIS A 8 -6.28 -4.52 17.64
N LEU A 9 -5.05 -4.86 17.27
CA LEU A 9 -4.75 -5.64 16.06
C LEU A 9 -4.45 -7.10 16.45
N PRO A 10 -5.39 -8.05 16.27
CA PRO A 10 -5.14 -9.45 16.59
C PRO A 10 -4.12 -10.04 15.61
N ASN A 11 -3.20 -10.83 16.14
CA ASN A 11 -2.20 -11.53 15.33
C ASN A 11 -2.59 -13.00 15.15
N HIS A 12 -3.02 -13.35 13.97
CA HIS A 12 -3.42 -14.73 13.63
C HIS A 12 -2.26 -15.58 13.07
N ALA A 13 -1.05 -15.06 13.04
CA ALA A 13 0.16 -15.77 12.58
C ALA A 13 -0.02 -16.50 11.23
N GLY A 14 -0.73 -15.87 10.29
CA GLY A 14 -0.99 -16.41 8.95
C GLY A 14 -2.00 -17.55 8.90
N ARG A 15 -2.78 -17.77 9.97
CA ARG A 15 -3.85 -18.78 10.04
C ARG A 15 -5.20 -18.20 9.61
N ASN A 16 -6.05 -19.05 9.02
CA ASN A 16 -7.43 -18.71 8.67
C ASN A 16 -8.39 -18.98 9.86
N ASN A 17 -9.69 -18.79 9.64
CA ASN A 17 -10.76 -19.03 10.63
C ASN A 17 -10.87 -20.50 11.09
N ARG A 18 -10.27 -21.46 10.34
CA ARG A 18 -10.19 -22.89 10.69
C ARG A 18 -8.87 -23.28 11.35
N GLY A 19 -8.02 -22.29 11.73
CA GLY A 19 -6.71 -22.51 12.34
C GLY A 19 -5.62 -23.03 11.37
N ARG A 20 -5.91 -23.21 10.08
CA ARG A 20 -4.94 -23.69 9.08
C ARG A 20 -4.07 -22.55 8.58
N ILE A 21 -2.76 -22.82 8.40
CA ILE A 21 -1.81 -21.85 7.85
C ILE A 21 -2.09 -21.66 6.35
N THR A 22 -2.59 -20.47 5.98
CA THR A 22 -2.84 -20.06 4.60
C THR A 22 -1.78 -19.09 4.08
N SER A 23 -1.08 -18.40 4.99
CA SER A 23 0.06 -17.53 4.67
C SER A 23 1.26 -17.98 5.49
N ARG A 24 2.21 -18.69 4.84
CA ARG A 24 3.40 -19.25 5.52
C ARG A 24 4.36 -18.17 5.96
N HIS A 25 5.25 -18.52 6.88
CA HIS A 25 6.36 -17.70 7.38
C HIS A 25 5.89 -16.38 8.02
N ARG A 26 4.73 -16.39 8.65
CA ARG A 26 4.15 -15.28 9.41
C ARG A 26 3.99 -15.66 10.87
N GLY A 27 4.18 -14.71 11.79
CA GLY A 27 3.94 -14.88 13.22
C GLY A 27 5.14 -14.47 14.07
N GLY A 28 4.87 -14.32 15.36
CA GLY A 28 5.78 -13.61 16.27
C GLY A 28 5.88 -12.15 15.85
N GLY A 29 6.61 -11.37 16.49
CA GLY A 29 6.74 -9.95 16.23
C GLY A 29 6.20 -9.13 17.39
N ASN A 30 6.51 -7.85 17.36
CA ASN A 30 6.08 -6.93 18.40
C ASN A 30 4.57 -6.74 18.38
N LYS A 31 3.97 -6.62 19.57
CA LYS A 31 2.57 -6.23 19.72
C LYS A 31 2.34 -4.85 19.12
N GLN A 32 1.32 -4.73 18.28
CA GLN A 32 1.00 -3.49 17.58
C GLN A 32 -0.46 -3.12 17.79
N MET A 33 -0.72 -1.82 17.86
CA MET A 33 -2.07 -1.28 17.81
C MET A 33 -2.33 -0.73 16.41
N TYR A 34 -3.53 -0.93 15.91
CA TYR A 34 -3.94 -0.36 14.63
C TYR A 34 -4.33 1.11 14.82
N ARG A 35 -3.91 1.99 13.92
CA ARG A 35 -4.37 3.38 13.84
C ARG A 35 -5.48 3.47 12.81
N LYS A 36 -6.63 4.00 13.23
CA LYS A 36 -7.74 4.29 12.31
C LYS A 36 -7.35 5.42 11.40
N ILE A 37 -7.14 5.10 10.12
CA ILE A 37 -6.80 6.12 9.12
C ILE A 37 -8.04 6.44 8.31
N ASP A 38 -8.30 7.73 8.13
CA ASP A 38 -9.34 8.20 7.23
C ASP A 38 -8.87 8.12 5.77
N PHE A 39 -9.19 7.00 5.12
CA PHE A 39 -8.94 6.81 3.70
C PHE A 39 -10.03 7.42 2.82
N LYS A 40 -11.17 7.77 3.38
CA LYS A 40 -12.32 8.27 2.61
C LYS A 40 -12.28 9.77 2.42
N ARG A 41 -11.82 10.51 3.44
CA ARG A 41 -11.71 11.96 3.41
C ARG A 41 -13.02 12.64 2.98
N ILE A 42 -14.15 12.25 3.60
CA ILE A 42 -15.49 12.69 3.22
C ILE A 42 -15.94 14.02 3.86
N LYS A 43 -15.15 14.59 4.75
CA LYS A 43 -15.44 15.89 5.38
C LYS A 43 -15.14 17.05 4.43
N ASP A 44 -16.07 17.34 3.56
CA ASP A 44 -15.90 18.42 2.59
C ASP A 44 -16.13 19.79 3.23
N GLY A 45 -15.27 20.77 2.91
CA GLY A 45 -15.37 22.15 3.38
C GLY A 45 -15.08 22.36 4.88
N VAL A 46 -14.65 21.32 5.61
CA VAL A 46 -14.26 21.46 7.01
C VAL A 46 -12.74 21.48 7.09
N PRO A 47 -12.13 22.63 7.42
CA PRO A 47 -10.68 22.71 7.55
C PRO A 47 -10.20 21.97 8.82
N GLY A 48 -9.03 21.35 8.70
CA GLY A 48 -8.36 20.67 9.78
C GLY A 48 -6.89 21.08 9.89
N ARG A 49 -6.38 21.18 11.09
CA ARG A 49 -4.99 21.54 11.37
C ARG A 49 -4.16 20.31 11.71
N VAL A 50 -2.99 20.18 11.12
CA VAL A 50 -2.02 19.13 11.44
C VAL A 50 -1.48 19.37 12.86
N ARG A 51 -1.78 18.46 13.76
CA ARG A 51 -1.31 18.53 15.18
C ARG A 51 0.05 17.89 15.36
N SER A 52 0.27 16.71 14.74
CA SER A 52 1.52 15.96 14.84
C SER A 52 1.70 15.06 13.62
N ILE A 53 2.96 14.73 13.32
CA ILE A 53 3.33 13.70 12.34
C ILE A 53 3.92 12.53 13.12
N GLU A 54 3.34 11.33 12.94
CA GLU A 54 3.61 10.17 13.77
C GLU A 54 4.09 8.96 12.98
N TYR A 55 4.81 8.08 13.67
CA TYR A 55 5.16 6.75 13.17
C TYR A 55 3.97 5.79 13.33
N ASP A 56 3.69 5.00 12.31
CA ASP A 56 2.71 3.91 12.37
C ASP A 56 3.40 2.56 12.08
N PRO A 57 3.39 1.60 13.03
CA PRO A 57 4.01 0.28 12.82
C PRO A 57 3.29 -0.59 11.78
N ASN A 58 2.08 -0.21 11.37
CA ASN A 58 1.27 -0.98 10.42
C ASN A 58 1.50 -0.59 8.96
N ARG A 59 2.25 0.50 8.73
CA ARG A 59 2.55 1.01 7.40
C ARG A 59 3.95 1.60 7.30
N THR A 60 4.42 1.75 6.08
CA THR A 60 5.76 2.25 5.80
C THR A 60 5.85 3.77 5.73
N THR A 61 4.73 4.46 5.46
CA THR A 61 4.63 5.93 5.44
C THR A 61 4.33 6.49 6.82
N ARG A 62 4.65 7.77 7.05
CA ARG A 62 4.21 8.50 8.25
C ARG A 62 2.73 8.82 8.16
N ILE A 63 2.10 9.08 9.30
CA ILE A 63 0.72 9.53 9.42
C ILE A 63 0.68 10.89 10.08
N ALA A 64 -0.32 11.70 9.75
CA ALA A 64 -0.56 12.99 10.37
C ALA A 64 -1.86 12.93 11.20
N LEU A 65 -1.79 13.38 12.44
CA LEU A 65 -2.95 13.59 13.28
C LEU A 65 -3.55 14.95 12.98
N ILE A 66 -4.82 14.97 12.61
CA ILE A 66 -5.56 16.16 12.23
C ILE A 66 -6.61 16.47 13.29
N PHE A 67 -6.70 17.74 13.65
CA PHE A 67 -7.77 18.29 14.47
C PHE A 67 -8.61 19.19 13.59
N TYR A 68 -9.84 18.80 13.34
CA TYR A 68 -10.80 19.59 12.59
C TYR A 68 -11.41 20.69 13.45
N VAL A 69 -11.88 21.77 12.85
CA VAL A 69 -12.51 22.89 13.57
C VAL A 69 -13.80 22.48 14.27
N ASP A 70 -14.44 21.41 13.86
CA ASP A 70 -15.63 20.82 14.50
C ASP A 70 -15.30 19.95 15.72
N GLY A 71 -14.02 19.85 16.10
CA GLY A 71 -13.54 19.07 17.25
C GLY A 71 -13.23 17.61 16.97
N GLU A 72 -13.56 17.10 15.77
CA GLU A 72 -13.22 15.72 15.41
C GLU A 72 -11.70 15.58 15.14
N LYS A 73 -11.17 14.42 15.53
CA LYS A 73 -9.78 14.04 15.25
C LYS A 73 -9.72 12.90 14.28
N SER A 74 -8.78 12.92 13.34
CA SER A 74 -8.52 11.79 12.46
C SER A 74 -7.05 11.66 12.09
N TYR A 75 -6.63 10.44 11.70
CA TYR A 75 -5.35 10.22 11.08
C TYR A 75 -5.49 10.20 9.57
N ILE A 76 -4.53 10.82 8.89
CA ILE A 76 -4.37 10.73 7.44
C ILE A 76 -2.96 10.25 7.09
N LEU A 77 -2.75 9.81 5.85
CA LEU A 77 -1.40 9.57 5.34
C LEU A 77 -0.69 10.91 5.16
N ALA A 78 0.53 11.04 5.67
CA ALA A 78 1.31 12.26 5.58
C ALA A 78 2.08 12.32 4.25
N PRO A 79 1.83 13.28 3.36
CA PRO A 79 2.66 13.54 2.19
C PRO A 79 3.97 14.24 2.58
N ILE A 80 4.91 14.26 1.64
CA ILE A 80 6.11 15.12 1.70
C ILE A 80 5.66 16.57 1.61
N GLY A 81 6.28 17.43 2.42
CA GLY A 81 5.99 18.87 2.46
C GLY A 81 4.86 19.26 3.41
N LEU A 82 4.17 18.30 4.04
CA LEU A 82 3.18 18.60 5.08
C LEU A 82 3.91 18.76 6.42
N GLY A 83 3.73 19.92 7.06
CA GLY A 83 4.29 20.27 8.37
C GLY A 83 3.27 20.23 9.50
N VAL A 84 3.77 20.29 10.75
CA VAL A 84 2.93 20.50 11.94
C VAL A 84 2.44 21.96 11.93
N GLY A 85 1.15 22.15 12.09
CA GLY A 85 0.52 23.48 12.03
C GLY A 85 -0.15 23.80 10.71
N ASP A 86 0.15 23.07 9.63
CA ASP A 86 -0.46 23.29 8.34
C ASP A 86 -1.97 23.00 8.37
N TRP A 87 -2.70 23.69 7.50
CA TRP A 87 -4.11 23.46 7.28
C TRP A 87 -4.32 22.51 6.12
N ILE A 88 -5.29 21.63 6.27
CA ILE A 88 -5.74 20.72 5.22
C ILE A 88 -7.25 20.78 5.08
N GLU A 89 -7.69 20.53 3.87
CA GLU A 89 -9.11 20.52 3.51
C GLU A 89 -9.44 19.37 2.56
N SER A 90 -10.70 19.00 2.53
CA SER A 90 -11.22 18.02 1.59
C SER A 90 -12.42 18.64 0.85
N GLY A 91 -12.59 18.31 -0.42
CA GLY A 91 -13.74 18.76 -1.19
C GLY A 91 -13.37 19.22 -2.60
N PRO A 92 -14.39 19.48 -3.44
CA PRO A 92 -14.17 19.86 -4.84
C PRO A 92 -13.57 21.27 -5.02
N GLN A 93 -13.70 22.13 -4.01
CA GLN A 93 -13.20 23.51 -4.01
C GLN A 93 -11.89 23.69 -3.22
N ALA A 94 -11.38 22.61 -2.59
CA ALA A 94 -10.14 22.67 -1.87
C ALA A 94 -8.96 23.05 -2.78
N GLU A 95 -8.01 23.82 -2.26
CA GLU A 95 -6.82 24.23 -2.99
C GLU A 95 -5.88 23.05 -3.29
N ILE A 96 -5.03 23.20 -4.31
CA ILE A 96 -4.06 22.16 -4.73
C ILE A 96 -2.81 22.22 -3.84
N HIS A 97 -2.98 21.91 -2.56
CA HIS A 97 -1.90 21.83 -1.59
C HIS A 97 -1.64 20.38 -1.13
N PRO A 98 -0.38 20.01 -0.78
CA PRO A 98 -0.06 18.71 -0.23
C PRO A 98 -0.92 18.38 0.99
N GLY A 99 -1.60 17.22 0.98
CA GLY A 99 -2.51 16.80 2.04
C GLY A 99 -3.98 17.09 1.79
N ASN A 100 -4.33 17.99 0.88
CA ASN A 100 -5.72 18.24 0.49
C ASN A 100 -6.27 17.12 -0.38
N CYS A 101 -7.54 16.77 -0.17
CA CYS A 101 -8.21 15.68 -0.86
C CYS A 101 -9.32 16.21 -1.76
N LEU A 102 -9.20 15.93 -3.06
CA LEU A 102 -10.13 16.43 -4.08
C LEU A 102 -10.64 15.29 -4.96
N PRO A 103 -11.81 15.45 -5.58
CA PRO A 103 -12.21 14.61 -6.71
C PRO A 103 -11.26 14.84 -7.88
N LEU A 104 -10.95 13.77 -8.64
CA LEU A 104 -10.00 13.81 -9.76
C LEU A 104 -10.39 14.84 -10.85
N ARG A 105 -11.66 15.17 -10.98
CA ARG A 105 -12.13 16.22 -11.88
C ARG A 105 -11.57 17.61 -11.54
N SER A 106 -11.24 17.86 -10.27
CA SER A 106 -10.71 19.16 -9.80
C SER A 106 -9.20 19.21 -9.78
N ILE A 107 -8.51 18.07 -9.93
CA ILE A 107 -7.04 18.00 -9.87
C ILE A 107 -6.44 18.26 -11.25
N PRO A 108 -5.54 19.23 -11.44
CA PRO A 108 -4.87 19.49 -12.73
C PRO A 108 -4.04 18.30 -13.24
N THR A 109 -3.90 18.24 -14.56
CA THR A 109 -2.95 17.30 -15.20
C THR A 109 -1.51 17.62 -14.78
N GLY A 110 -0.67 16.57 -14.69
CA GLY A 110 0.71 16.70 -14.20
C GLY A 110 0.85 16.57 -12.68
N THR A 111 -0.21 16.81 -11.90
CA THR A 111 -0.18 16.75 -10.43
C THR A 111 0.13 15.33 -9.95
N VAL A 112 0.99 15.25 -8.91
CA VAL A 112 1.27 14.01 -8.20
C VAL A 112 0.25 13.83 -7.08
N VAL A 113 -0.33 12.64 -6.99
CA VAL A 113 -1.37 12.29 -6.02
C VAL A 113 -1.11 10.96 -5.33
N HIS A 114 -1.67 10.79 -4.15
CA HIS A 114 -1.68 9.53 -3.40
C HIS A 114 -3.08 9.21 -2.85
N ASN A 115 -3.22 8.11 -2.12
CA ASN A 115 -4.50 7.68 -1.54
C ASN A 115 -5.64 7.67 -2.56
N LEU A 116 -5.38 7.09 -3.73
CA LEU A 116 -6.27 7.11 -4.87
C LEU A 116 -7.43 6.12 -4.72
N GLU A 117 -8.65 6.59 -4.91
CA GLU A 117 -9.84 5.74 -5.01
C GLU A 117 -9.92 5.01 -6.35
N LEU A 118 -10.53 3.83 -6.34
CA LEU A 118 -10.91 3.08 -7.55
C LEU A 118 -12.41 3.12 -7.85
N THR A 119 -13.19 3.32 -6.80
CA THR A 119 -14.64 3.45 -6.86
C THR A 119 -15.02 4.63 -5.97
N PRO A 120 -15.87 5.54 -6.43
CA PRO A 120 -16.26 6.72 -5.64
C PRO A 120 -16.77 6.34 -4.24
N GLN A 121 -16.40 7.13 -3.23
CA GLN A 121 -16.80 7.01 -1.83
C GLN A 121 -16.35 5.72 -1.11
N ARG A 122 -15.56 4.88 -1.76
CA ARG A 122 -15.06 3.62 -1.16
C ARG A 122 -13.79 3.81 -0.35
N GLY A 123 -13.17 4.98 -0.46
CA GLY A 123 -11.89 5.32 0.16
C GLY A 123 -10.69 4.93 -0.70
N GLY A 124 -9.56 5.55 -0.42
CA GLY A 124 -8.32 5.32 -1.17
C GLY A 124 -7.80 3.91 -1.05
N GLN A 125 -7.50 3.28 -2.17
CA GLN A 125 -7.04 1.88 -2.27
C GLN A 125 -5.64 1.77 -2.86
N LEU A 126 -5.24 2.68 -3.73
CA LEU A 126 -3.94 2.69 -4.40
C LEU A 126 -3.03 3.79 -3.86
N VAL A 127 -1.74 3.63 -4.09
CA VAL A 127 -0.71 4.64 -3.76
C VAL A 127 -0.74 5.03 -2.28
N ARG A 128 -0.49 4.04 -1.39
CA ARG A 128 -0.54 4.23 0.07
C ARG A 128 0.76 3.86 0.78
N SER A 129 1.78 3.40 0.05
CA SER A 129 3.08 3.02 0.60
C SER A 129 4.03 4.20 0.63
N ALA A 130 5.04 4.15 1.50
CA ALA A 130 6.10 5.15 1.63
C ALA A 130 6.71 5.54 0.27
N GLY A 131 6.95 6.83 0.07
CA GLY A 131 7.56 7.37 -1.14
C GLY A 131 6.76 7.19 -2.43
N SER A 132 5.54 6.63 -2.37
CA SER A 132 4.74 6.43 -3.58
C SER A 132 3.95 7.68 -3.96
N GLY A 133 3.84 7.90 -5.28
CA GLY A 133 3.03 8.93 -5.91
C GLY A 133 2.53 8.43 -7.26
N ALA A 134 1.34 8.80 -7.65
CA ALA A 134 0.79 8.58 -8.97
C ALA A 134 0.63 9.93 -9.68
N GLN A 135 0.80 9.96 -10.98
CA GLN A 135 0.69 11.19 -11.77
C GLN A 135 -0.60 11.20 -12.57
N VAL A 136 -1.32 12.29 -12.50
CA VAL A 136 -2.49 12.57 -13.35
C VAL A 136 -1.98 12.96 -14.73
N LEU A 137 -2.34 12.21 -15.79
CA LEU A 137 -1.82 12.44 -17.14
C LEU A 137 -2.80 13.23 -18.03
N SER A 138 -4.01 12.71 -18.19
CA SER A 138 -5.03 13.32 -19.06
C SER A 138 -6.44 13.03 -18.52
N ARG A 139 -7.41 13.79 -19.03
CA ARG A 139 -8.82 13.56 -18.79
C ARG A 139 -9.49 13.21 -20.11
N GLU A 140 -10.30 12.15 -20.12
CA GLU A 140 -10.98 11.64 -21.32
C GLU A 140 -12.41 11.23 -20.94
N GLY A 141 -13.39 12.04 -21.34
CA GLY A 141 -14.79 11.82 -20.99
C GLY A 141 -15.00 11.75 -19.47
N GLU A 142 -15.55 10.66 -18.98
CA GLU A 142 -15.79 10.44 -17.53
C GLU A 142 -14.57 9.89 -16.76
N TYR A 143 -13.43 9.70 -17.44
CA TYR A 143 -12.25 9.07 -16.85
C TYR A 143 -11.04 10.00 -16.83
N VAL A 144 -10.19 9.75 -15.87
CA VAL A 144 -8.82 10.30 -15.77
C VAL A 144 -7.83 9.17 -16.03
N LEU A 145 -6.84 9.42 -16.87
CA LEU A 145 -5.71 8.53 -17.07
C LEU A 145 -4.64 8.84 -16.02
N ILE A 146 -4.29 7.83 -15.23
CA ILE A 146 -3.33 7.95 -14.14
C ILE A 146 -2.17 6.97 -14.35
N ARG A 147 -0.95 7.48 -14.20
CA ARG A 147 0.28 6.69 -14.17
C ARG A 147 0.59 6.29 -12.73
N LEU A 148 0.51 5.00 -12.43
CA LEU A 148 0.81 4.44 -11.12
C LEU A 148 2.33 4.29 -10.89
N PRO A 149 2.80 4.13 -9.63
CA PRO A 149 4.22 3.91 -9.32
C PRO A 149 4.83 2.68 -10.02
N SER A 150 4.03 1.68 -10.35
CA SER A 150 4.44 0.51 -11.14
C SER A 150 4.70 0.80 -12.62
N GLY A 151 4.39 2.02 -13.10
CA GLY A 151 4.37 2.39 -14.51
C GLY A 151 3.10 1.95 -15.25
N GLU A 152 2.15 1.30 -14.59
CA GLU A 152 0.83 1.00 -15.16
C GLU A 152 0.05 2.28 -15.41
N MET A 153 -0.52 2.42 -16.60
CA MET A 153 -1.44 3.49 -16.96
C MET A 153 -2.86 2.98 -16.86
N ARG A 154 -3.66 3.64 -16.02
CA ARG A 154 -5.00 3.17 -15.68
C ARG A 154 -6.02 4.29 -15.74
N ARG A 155 -7.21 3.99 -16.26
CA ARG A 155 -8.38 4.85 -16.21
C ARG A 155 -9.07 4.75 -14.86
N VAL A 156 -9.42 5.89 -14.28
CA VAL A 156 -10.16 6.02 -13.02
C VAL A 156 -11.27 7.04 -13.23
N LEU A 157 -12.44 6.84 -12.64
CA LEU A 157 -13.58 7.77 -12.78
C LEU A 157 -13.24 9.15 -12.23
N LEU A 158 -13.69 10.21 -12.87
CA LEU A 158 -13.54 11.60 -12.46
C LEU A 158 -14.08 11.89 -11.04
N ALA A 159 -15.12 11.15 -10.62
CA ALA A 159 -15.72 11.28 -9.30
C ALA A 159 -14.89 10.65 -8.17
N CYS A 160 -13.90 9.79 -8.49
CA CYS A 160 -12.98 9.23 -7.50
C CYS A 160 -12.13 10.34 -6.88
N ARG A 161 -11.80 10.18 -5.60
CA ARG A 161 -10.96 11.12 -4.86
C ARG A 161 -9.50 10.69 -4.85
N ALA A 162 -8.62 11.65 -4.72
CA ALA A 162 -7.21 11.45 -4.45
C ALA A 162 -6.69 12.59 -3.57
N THR A 163 -5.62 12.32 -2.83
CA THR A 163 -4.94 13.34 -2.01
C THR A 163 -3.72 13.86 -2.76
N VAL A 164 -3.52 15.16 -2.77
CA VAL A 164 -2.41 15.82 -3.46
C VAL A 164 -1.07 15.53 -2.75
N GLY A 165 -0.03 15.34 -3.54
CA GLY A 165 1.34 15.15 -3.09
C GLY A 165 1.84 13.70 -3.13
N GLN A 166 3.14 13.52 -2.94
CA GLN A 166 3.83 12.24 -2.80
C GLN A 166 3.89 11.85 -1.32
N LEU A 167 3.78 10.56 -1.02
CA LEU A 167 3.86 10.07 0.36
C LEU A 167 5.27 10.20 0.95
N SER A 168 5.30 10.46 2.25
CA SER A 168 6.51 10.60 3.05
C SER A 168 7.33 9.31 3.15
N ASN A 169 8.53 9.42 3.70
CA ASN A 169 9.46 8.33 3.95
C ASN A 169 9.96 7.61 2.67
N PRO A 170 10.45 8.32 1.63
CA PRO A 170 10.87 7.72 0.37
C PRO A 170 12.06 6.77 0.53
N ASP A 171 12.91 6.98 1.54
CA ASP A 171 14.12 6.20 1.80
C ASP A 171 13.85 4.86 2.51
N HIS A 172 12.61 4.59 2.90
CA HIS A 172 12.25 3.32 3.53
C HIS A 172 12.68 2.09 2.70
N LYS A 173 12.68 2.19 1.38
CA LYS A 173 13.15 1.13 0.48
C LYS A 173 14.64 0.81 0.61
N ASN A 174 15.44 1.77 1.10
CA ASN A 174 16.88 1.69 1.25
C ASN A 174 17.29 1.17 2.64
N GLU A 175 16.33 1.01 3.57
CA GLU A 175 16.60 0.51 4.91
C GLU A 175 17.07 -0.94 4.89
N SER A 176 18.21 -1.21 5.52
CA SER A 176 18.71 -2.56 5.79
C SER A 176 18.35 -2.98 7.21
N LEU A 177 17.76 -4.16 7.37
CA LEU A 177 17.41 -4.69 8.69
C LEU A 177 18.65 -5.15 9.51
N GLY A 178 19.79 -5.33 8.86
CA GLY A 178 21.07 -5.68 9.46
C GLY A 178 21.13 -7.09 10.04
N LYS A 179 20.15 -7.52 10.82
CA LYS A 179 20.14 -8.83 11.50
C LYS A 179 18.81 -9.57 11.38
N ALA A 180 18.88 -10.91 11.47
CA ALA A 180 17.69 -11.78 11.41
C ALA A 180 16.67 -11.47 12.52
N GLY A 181 17.11 -11.08 13.72
CA GLY A 181 16.23 -10.69 14.81
C GLY A 181 15.32 -9.50 14.49
N ALA A 182 15.82 -8.50 13.76
CA ALA A 182 14.99 -7.37 13.30
C ALA A 182 13.84 -7.84 12.39
N SER A 183 14.12 -8.79 11.49
CA SER A 183 13.10 -9.42 10.65
C SER A 183 12.07 -10.20 11.48
N ARG A 184 12.51 -10.87 12.56
CA ARG A 184 11.63 -11.59 13.49
C ARG A 184 10.69 -10.64 14.23
N HIS A 185 11.18 -9.49 14.68
CA HIS A 185 10.37 -8.46 15.34
C HIS A 185 9.28 -7.88 14.41
N LEU A 186 9.50 -7.90 13.09
CA LEU A 186 8.49 -7.54 12.09
C LEU A 186 7.46 -8.66 11.80
N GLY A 187 7.52 -9.78 12.54
CA GLY A 187 6.61 -10.91 12.37
C GLY A 187 6.94 -11.83 11.20
N ARG A 188 8.16 -11.73 10.63
CA ARG A 188 8.63 -12.63 9.58
C ARG A 188 9.33 -13.83 10.20
N ARG A 189 8.85 -15.03 9.91
CA ARG A 189 9.50 -16.28 10.33
C ARG A 189 10.57 -16.71 9.33
N PRO A 190 11.55 -17.53 9.75
CA PRO A 190 12.56 -18.07 8.86
C PRO A 190 11.95 -18.80 7.66
N HIS A 191 12.63 -18.72 6.54
CA HIS A 191 12.23 -19.37 5.28
C HIS A 191 13.35 -20.30 4.83
N VAL A 192 13.07 -21.61 4.73
CA VAL A 192 13.97 -22.61 4.18
C VAL A 192 13.84 -22.64 2.67
N ARG A 193 14.94 -22.67 1.95
CA ARG A 193 14.97 -22.80 0.48
C ARG A 193 14.52 -24.19 0.06
N GLY A 194 13.77 -24.32 -1.03
CA GLY A 194 13.32 -25.61 -1.55
C GLY A 194 14.46 -26.61 -1.85
N VAL A 195 15.62 -26.12 -2.29
CA VAL A 195 16.81 -26.95 -2.56
C VAL A 195 17.43 -27.57 -1.29
N ALA A 196 17.11 -27.06 -0.10
CA ALA A 196 17.56 -27.59 1.19
C ALA A 196 16.52 -28.51 1.84
N MET A 197 15.48 -28.87 1.13
CA MET A 197 14.42 -29.78 1.57
C MET A 197 14.59 -31.17 0.94
N ASN A 198 13.84 -32.14 1.45
CA ASN A 198 13.76 -33.46 0.84
C ASN A 198 12.87 -33.45 -0.44
N PRO A 199 13.02 -34.42 -1.34
CA PRO A 199 12.21 -34.51 -2.57
C PRO A 199 10.72 -34.54 -2.33
N VAL A 200 10.25 -35.09 -1.22
CA VAL A 200 8.84 -35.15 -0.83
C VAL A 200 8.28 -33.76 -0.48
N ASP A 201 9.13 -32.87 0.01
CA ASP A 201 8.71 -31.54 0.52
C ASP A 201 8.71 -30.44 -0.54
N HIS A 202 9.58 -30.58 -1.55
CA HIS A 202 9.72 -29.58 -2.59
C HIS A 202 10.25 -30.18 -3.90
N PRO A 203 9.76 -29.73 -5.08
CA PRO A 203 10.26 -30.18 -6.38
C PRO A 203 11.78 -29.95 -6.60
N HIS A 204 12.39 -29.02 -5.85
CA HIS A 204 13.84 -28.76 -5.89
C HIS A 204 14.61 -29.55 -4.81
N GLY A 205 13.93 -30.40 -4.04
CA GLY A 205 14.55 -31.14 -2.94
C GLY A 205 15.40 -32.31 -3.42
N GLY A 206 16.26 -32.77 -2.55
CA GLY A 206 17.18 -33.91 -2.77
C GLY A 206 18.53 -33.51 -3.31
N GLY A 207 19.37 -34.55 -3.58
CA GLY A 207 20.75 -34.41 -4.01
C GLY A 207 21.73 -34.36 -2.85
N GLU A 208 23.01 -34.43 -3.16
CA GLU A 208 24.09 -34.35 -2.19
C GLU A 208 24.82 -33.01 -2.24
N GLY A 209 25.22 -32.52 -1.08
CA GLY A 209 25.97 -31.29 -0.95
C GLY A 209 25.18 -30.08 -1.46
N ARG A 210 25.79 -29.25 -2.30
CA ARG A 210 25.20 -28.07 -2.90
C ARG A 210 24.56 -28.37 -4.25
N SER A 211 23.38 -28.97 -4.23
CA SER A 211 22.64 -29.34 -5.44
C SER A 211 22.03 -28.15 -6.16
N PRO A 212 21.99 -28.14 -7.50
CA PRO A 212 21.22 -27.20 -8.31
C PRO A 212 19.70 -27.49 -8.23
N ILE A 213 18.91 -26.67 -8.88
CA ILE A 213 17.44 -26.84 -8.96
C ILE A 213 17.06 -28.15 -9.70
N GLY A 214 17.90 -28.64 -10.62
CA GLY A 214 17.68 -29.87 -11.38
C GLY A 214 16.51 -29.83 -12.36
N MET A 215 16.01 -28.63 -12.73
CA MET A 215 14.87 -28.43 -13.62
C MET A 215 15.12 -27.27 -14.57
N PRO A 216 14.45 -27.19 -15.73
CA PRO A 216 14.58 -26.10 -16.69
C PRO A 216 14.27 -24.71 -16.13
N GLY A 217 13.54 -24.64 -15.02
CA GLY A 217 13.22 -23.38 -14.32
C GLY A 217 12.73 -23.61 -12.90
N PRO A 218 12.80 -22.58 -12.04
CA PRO A 218 12.40 -22.70 -10.64
C PRO A 218 10.88 -22.90 -10.50
N LYS A 219 10.50 -23.76 -9.55
CA LYS A 219 9.12 -24.11 -9.24
C LYS A 219 8.74 -23.74 -7.81
N SER A 220 7.46 -23.53 -7.60
CA SER A 220 6.88 -23.42 -6.25
C SER A 220 6.77 -24.80 -5.58
N PRO A 221 6.50 -24.89 -4.27
CA PRO A 221 6.26 -26.17 -3.59
C PRO A 221 5.14 -27.01 -4.23
N TRP A 222 4.24 -26.40 -4.96
CA TRP A 222 3.15 -27.07 -5.68
C TRP A 222 3.46 -27.32 -7.17
N GLY A 223 4.70 -27.18 -7.59
CA GLY A 223 5.15 -27.49 -8.95
C GLY A 223 4.87 -26.40 -10.01
N GLN A 224 4.29 -25.26 -9.64
CA GLN A 224 4.04 -24.17 -10.58
C GLN A 224 5.33 -23.40 -10.91
N PRO A 225 5.57 -23.01 -12.18
CA PRO A 225 6.68 -22.13 -12.54
C PRO A 225 6.61 -20.80 -11.78
N THR A 226 7.75 -20.36 -11.23
CA THR A 226 7.83 -19.10 -10.46
C THR A 226 8.30 -17.91 -11.29
N LEU A 227 8.95 -18.16 -12.43
CA LEU A 227 9.41 -17.14 -13.36
C LEU A 227 8.49 -17.10 -14.58
N GLY A 228 8.04 -15.90 -14.95
CA GLY A 228 7.26 -15.64 -16.15
C GLY A 228 5.81 -16.16 -16.16
N HIS A 229 5.37 -16.89 -15.15
CA HIS A 229 4.00 -17.39 -15.09
C HIS A 229 2.99 -16.26 -14.91
N LYS A 230 2.04 -16.15 -15.85
CA LYS A 230 0.98 -15.12 -15.85
C LYS A 230 -0.16 -15.59 -14.94
N THR A 231 -0.19 -15.10 -13.69
CA THR A 231 -1.21 -15.48 -12.69
C THR A 231 -2.48 -14.62 -12.73
N ARG A 232 -2.45 -13.44 -13.40
CA ARG A 232 -3.64 -12.61 -13.55
C ARG A 232 -4.67 -13.29 -14.44
N ARG A 233 -5.90 -13.44 -13.96
CA ARG A 233 -7.02 -13.97 -14.75
C ARG A 233 -7.24 -13.10 -15.99
N VAL A 234 -7.35 -13.73 -17.19
CA VAL A 234 -7.49 -13.02 -18.47
C VAL A 234 -8.76 -12.17 -18.50
N HIS A 235 -9.89 -12.72 -18.06
CA HIS A 235 -11.21 -12.07 -18.07
C HIS A 235 -11.53 -11.30 -16.78
N LYS A 236 -10.52 -10.77 -16.08
CA LYS A 236 -10.78 -9.95 -14.91
C LYS A 236 -11.41 -8.62 -15.33
N ALA A 237 -12.60 -8.28 -14.79
CA ALA A 237 -13.36 -7.07 -15.13
C ALA A 237 -12.53 -5.77 -15.05
N SER A 238 -11.60 -5.69 -14.10
CA SER A 238 -10.71 -4.52 -13.96
C SER A 238 -9.67 -4.38 -15.08
N SER A 239 -9.56 -5.34 -16.01
CA SER A 239 -8.60 -5.28 -17.13
C SER A 239 -8.99 -4.21 -18.15
N LYS A 240 -10.29 -3.89 -18.31
CA LYS A 240 -10.79 -2.85 -19.21
C LYS A 240 -10.31 -1.42 -18.85
N PHE A 241 -9.91 -1.22 -17.59
CA PHE A 241 -9.41 0.08 -17.12
C PHE A 241 -7.89 0.22 -17.27
N ILE A 242 -7.17 -0.82 -17.64
CA ILE A 242 -5.71 -0.80 -17.82
C ILE A 242 -5.40 -0.50 -19.27
N MET A 243 -4.87 0.69 -19.56
CA MET A 243 -4.47 1.10 -20.89
C MET A 243 -3.09 0.56 -21.27
N ARG A 244 -2.14 0.64 -20.33
CA ARG A 244 -0.79 0.12 -20.51
C ARG A 244 -0.32 -0.55 -19.21
N ARG A 245 0.17 -1.77 -19.33
CA ARG A 245 0.78 -2.47 -18.19
C ARG A 245 2.14 -1.87 -17.86
N GLY A 246 2.47 -1.81 -16.57
CA GLY A 246 3.80 -1.40 -16.12
C GLY A 246 4.89 -2.33 -16.67
N ARG A 247 6.13 -1.83 -16.71
CA ARG A 247 7.28 -2.67 -17.11
C ARG A 247 7.40 -3.85 -16.14
N ARG A 248 7.58 -5.04 -16.69
CA ARG A 248 8.04 -6.19 -15.92
C ARG A 248 9.49 -5.94 -15.51
N ARG A 249 9.77 -6.01 -14.25
CA ARG A 249 11.15 -6.16 -13.74
C ARG A 249 11.58 -7.60 -13.82
#